data_92b379fa84fa6f16f26da76908585ba0
#
_entry.id   92b379fa84fa6f16f26da76908585ba0
#
_cell.length_a   1.000
_cell.length_b   1.000
_cell.length_c   1.000
_cell.angle_alpha   90.00
_cell.angle_beta   90.00
_cell.angle_gamma   90.00
#
_symmetry.space_group_name_H-M   'P 1'
#
loop_
_entity.id
_entity.type
_entity.pdbx_description
1 polymer ?
#
loop_
_entity_poly.entity_id
_entity_poly.type
_entity_poly.pdbx_seq_one_letter_code
_entity_poly.pdbx_strand_id
1 'polypeptide(L)'
;MDSNLQKIKAKVETGERLNFDDSLSLFNTQNLFELGEIANNTKENMHANRVYFGTSLNINHTNICKLRCPICAFSTDEGSENAYFLSQENIIEKVKKAAQNDVSEIHIVGGLNDRISLNYFKEMFSNIKKIDPSININALTATECGFLSQKEKIPLDQLFSELKTSGLGSIPGGGAEIFNDKVRKKITPLKISGERWLEVSGAAHRAGIRTNATMLWGHIETYSDRVEHMLKLRELQDQTHGFKSFVPLLFHPENTKFSHLEKISSAAEILKVYAASRLILDNFEHIKALWMYLGIKFSTVVLRFGADDMGATSFDERIVHAAGSSSSVSSKAKLIRQIKTMQLIPYEVDSNYRVITVHRRDRGVRREEDTKIK
;
A
#
# COMPACT_ATOMS: atom_id res chain seq x y z
N MET A 1 26.71 16.85 15.41
CA MET A 1 25.69 15.76 15.53
C MET A 1 24.37 16.36 15.97
N ASP A 2 23.27 15.93 15.41
CA ASP A 2 21.94 16.39 15.83
C ASP A 2 21.59 15.75 17.17
N SER A 3 21.58 16.54 18.26
CA SER A 3 21.35 16.03 19.63
C SER A 3 19.99 15.32 19.77
N ASN A 4 18.99 15.71 18.98
CA ASN A 4 17.67 15.07 18.98
C ASN A 4 17.73 13.69 18.31
N LEU A 5 18.42 13.56 17.18
CA LEU A 5 18.59 12.25 16.53
C LEU A 5 19.39 11.28 17.40
N GLN A 6 20.38 11.73 18.18
CA GLN A 6 21.10 10.86 19.11
C GLN A 6 20.20 10.32 20.23
N LYS A 7 19.31 11.16 20.79
CA LYS A 7 18.30 10.71 21.76
C LYS A 7 17.32 9.71 21.12
N ILE A 8 16.85 9.99 19.92
CA ILE A 8 15.95 9.10 19.19
C ILE A 8 16.64 7.76 18.89
N LYS A 9 17.92 7.78 18.45
CA LYS A 9 18.71 6.57 18.23
C LYS A 9 18.78 5.71 19.50
N ALA A 10 19.10 6.31 20.64
CA ALA A 10 19.16 5.59 21.93
C ALA A 10 17.82 4.95 22.29
N LYS A 11 16.70 5.66 22.10
CA LYS A 11 15.35 5.12 22.30
C LYS A 11 15.07 3.90 21.40
N VAL A 12 15.35 4.03 20.10
CA VAL A 12 15.14 2.95 19.13
C VAL A 12 16.00 1.73 19.46
N GLU A 13 17.27 1.92 19.83
CA GLU A 13 18.19 0.83 20.21
C GLU A 13 17.77 0.09 21.49
N THR A 14 17.11 0.78 22.42
CA THR A 14 16.57 0.18 23.66
C THR A 14 15.14 -0.34 23.52
N GLY A 15 14.50 -0.16 22.36
CA GLY A 15 13.11 -0.53 22.13
C GLY A 15 12.09 0.43 22.79
N GLU A 16 12.53 1.63 23.21
CA GLU A 16 11.62 2.66 23.70
C GLU A 16 10.87 3.29 22.53
N ARG A 17 9.54 3.40 22.67
CA ARG A 17 8.68 3.97 21.63
C ARG A 17 8.84 5.48 21.50
N LEU A 18 8.88 5.94 20.25
CA LEU A 18 8.86 7.35 19.96
C LEU A 18 7.49 7.94 20.26
N ASN A 19 7.46 9.06 20.98
CA ASN A 19 6.26 9.86 21.21
C ASN A 19 6.02 10.83 20.05
N PHE A 20 5.03 11.71 20.17
CA PHE A 20 4.69 12.68 19.13
C PHE A 20 5.84 13.65 18.83
N ASP A 21 6.49 14.20 19.86
CA ASP A 21 7.57 15.20 19.71
C ASP A 21 8.84 14.55 19.12
N ASP A 22 9.19 13.34 19.56
CA ASP A 22 10.27 12.55 18.95
C ASP A 22 9.98 12.35 17.44
N SER A 23 8.76 11.92 17.14
CA SER A 23 8.31 11.64 15.76
C SER A 23 8.32 12.89 14.88
N LEU A 24 7.90 14.03 15.41
CA LEU A 24 7.93 15.31 14.69
C LEU A 24 9.36 15.79 14.44
N SER A 25 10.28 15.50 15.37
CA SER A 25 11.71 15.85 15.23
C SER A 25 12.35 15.12 14.05
N LEU A 26 11.92 13.89 13.70
CA LEU A 26 12.41 13.16 12.53
C LEU A 26 12.15 13.93 11.21
N PHE A 27 11.03 14.61 11.10
CA PHE A 27 10.70 15.42 9.92
C PHE A 27 11.45 16.76 9.89
N ASN A 28 11.78 17.33 11.05
CA ASN A 28 12.44 18.63 11.17
C ASN A 28 13.97 18.54 11.07
N THR A 29 14.57 17.35 11.20
CA THR A 29 16.03 17.22 11.12
C THR A 29 16.59 17.63 9.76
N GLN A 30 17.78 18.23 9.77
CA GLN A 30 18.56 18.54 8.58
C GLN A 30 19.60 17.42 8.29
N ASN A 31 19.81 16.51 9.24
CA ASN A 31 20.78 15.42 9.09
C ASN A 31 20.12 14.16 8.49
N LEU A 32 19.84 14.23 7.19
CA LEU A 32 19.17 13.17 6.45
C LEU A 32 19.93 11.84 6.46
N PHE A 33 21.27 11.88 6.42
CA PHE A 33 22.09 10.66 6.37
C PHE A 33 22.05 9.91 7.69
N GLU A 34 22.17 10.61 8.82
CA GLU A 34 22.09 10.01 10.15
C GLU A 34 20.68 9.41 10.39
N LEU A 35 19.62 10.14 9.99
CA LEU A 35 18.24 9.63 10.03
C LEU A 35 18.09 8.35 9.20
N GLY A 36 18.65 8.34 7.99
CA GLY A 36 18.64 7.18 7.09
C GLY A 36 19.39 5.99 7.67
N GLU A 37 20.54 6.23 8.31
CA GLU A 37 21.33 5.18 8.97
C GLU A 37 20.53 4.51 10.10
N ILE A 38 19.91 5.30 10.98
CA ILE A 38 19.08 4.78 12.08
C ILE A 38 17.93 3.91 11.51
N ALA A 39 17.22 4.41 10.50
CA ALA A 39 16.10 3.70 9.89
C ALA A 39 16.55 2.42 9.15
N ASN A 40 17.69 2.47 8.44
CA ASN A 40 18.25 1.30 7.76
C ASN A 40 18.70 0.23 8.75
N ASN A 41 19.36 0.61 9.85
CA ASN A 41 19.78 -0.32 10.88
C ASN A 41 18.57 -1.00 11.53
N THR A 42 17.50 -0.24 11.82
CA THR A 42 16.23 -0.80 12.31
C THR A 42 15.66 -1.83 11.33
N LYS A 43 15.60 -1.48 10.02
CA LYS A 43 15.15 -2.41 8.98
C LYS A 43 16.06 -3.63 8.86
N GLU A 44 17.38 -3.47 8.93
CA GLU A 44 18.33 -4.58 8.83
C GLU A 44 18.25 -5.53 10.03
N ASN A 45 17.96 -5.03 11.22
CA ASN A 45 17.69 -5.86 12.40
C ASN A 45 16.45 -6.74 12.21
N MET A 46 15.41 -6.26 11.51
CA MET A 46 14.17 -6.99 11.23
C MET A 46 14.30 -7.96 10.05
N HIS A 47 14.94 -7.52 8.99
CA HIS A 47 14.89 -8.20 7.68
C HIS A 47 16.27 -8.61 7.14
N ALA A 48 17.38 -8.27 7.81
CA ALA A 48 18.73 -8.39 7.27
C ALA A 48 18.82 -7.69 5.90
N ASN A 49 19.34 -8.37 4.90
CA ASN A 49 19.45 -7.86 3.52
C ASN A 49 18.30 -8.30 2.60
N ARG A 50 17.19 -8.77 3.17
CA ARG A 50 16.00 -9.21 2.40
C ARG A 50 15.21 -8.00 1.92
N VAL A 51 14.72 -8.08 0.68
CA VAL A 51 13.76 -7.14 0.11
C VAL A 51 12.63 -7.91 -0.55
N TYR A 52 11.42 -7.55 -0.19
CA TYR A 52 10.21 -8.23 -0.64
C TYR A 52 9.63 -7.57 -1.89
N PHE A 53 9.03 -8.38 -2.74
CA PHE A 53 8.23 -7.94 -3.87
C PHE A 53 7.23 -9.04 -4.25
N GLY A 54 6.15 -8.66 -4.94
CA GLY A 54 5.13 -9.59 -5.39
C GLY A 54 4.90 -9.53 -6.90
N THR A 55 3.97 -10.39 -7.37
CA THR A 55 3.43 -10.34 -8.72
C THR A 55 1.92 -10.12 -8.64
N SER A 56 1.41 -9.06 -9.29
CA SER A 56 -0.01 -8.72 -9.23
C SER A 56 -0.57 -8.28 -10.57
N LEU A 57 -1.85 -8.60 -10.79
CA LEU A 57 -2.70 -7.95 -11.78
C LEU A 57 -3.59 -6.93 -11.09
N ASN A 58 -3.63 -5.69 -11.59
CA ASN A 58 -4.55 -4.67 -11.12
C ASN A 58 -5.83 -4.68 -11.98
N ILE A 59 -6.98 -4.69 -11.32
CA ILE A 59 -8.28 -4.58 -11.94
C ILE A 59 -9.01 -3.38 -11.34
N ASN A 60 -9.10 -2.31 -12.11
CA ASN A 60 -9.96 -1.20 -11.77
C ASN A 60 -11.31 -1.45 -12.46
N HIS A 61 -12.25 -2.06 -11.73
CA HIS A 61 -13.51 -2.57 -12.30
C HIS A 61 -14.42 -1.47 -12.84
N THR A 62 -14.28 -0.23 -12.32
CA THR A 62 -14.98 0.96 -12.82
C THR A 62 -14.25 2.24 -12.42
N ASN A 63 -14.34 3.27 -13.26
CA ASN A 63 -13.92 4.63 -12.90
C ASN A 63 -15.11 5.54 -12.55
N ILE A 64 -16.35 5.07 -12.69
CA ILE A 64 -17.56 5.80 -12.31
C ILE A 64 -17.60 5.90 -10.78
N CYS A 65 -17.58 7.14 -10.24
CA CYS A 65 -17.51 7.33 -8.80
C CYS A 65 -18.30 8.55 -8.32
N LYS A 66 -19.27 8.33 -7.43
CA LYS A 66 -20.08 9.40 -6.81
C LYS A 66 -19.28 10.36 -5.93
N LEU A 67 -18.13 9.94 -5.41
CA LEU A 67 -17.37 10.75 -4.46
C LEU A 67 -16.61 11.90 -5.14
N ARG A 68 -16.22 11.76 -6.39
CA ARG A 68 -15.53 12.80 -7.19
C ARG A 68 -14.52 13.61 -6.38
N CYS A 69 -13.67 12.91 -5.62
CA CYS A 69 -12.69 13.53 -4.73
C CYS A 69 -11.77 14.49 -5.49
N PRO A 70 -11.51 15.69 -4.98
CA PRO A 70 -10.62 16.67 -5.61
C PRO A 70 -9.21 16.15 -5.96
N ILE A 71 -8.69 15.20 -5.18
CA ILE A 71 -7.37 14.56 -5.40
C ILE A 71 -7.39 13.41 -6.40
N CYS A 72 -8.55 12.99 -6.91
CA CYS A 72 -8.67 11.79 -7.73
C CYS A 72 -8.75 12.14 -9.21
N ALA A 73 -7.70 11.84 -9.95
CA ALA A 73 -7.67 11.98 -11.41
C ALA A 73 -8.37 10.81 -12.15
N PHE A 74 -8.62 9.69 -11.46
CA PHE A 74 -9.18 8.48 -12.05
C PHE A 74 -10.72 8.52 -12.14
N SER A 75 -11.40 9.19 -11.17
CA SER A 75 -12.86 9.15 -11.07
C SER A 75 -13.55 9.98 -12.17
N THR A 76 -14.64 9.45 -12.71
CA THR A 76 -15.48 10.14 -13.70
C THR A 76 -16.97 10.06 -13.35
N ASP A 77 -17.80 10.85 -14.04
CA ASP A 77 -19.25 10.79 -13.93
C ASP A 77 -19.83 9.72 -14.85
N GLU A 78 -20.97 9.16 -14.47
CA GLU A 78 -21.71 8.24 -15.34
C GLU A 78 -22.17 9.00 -16.60
N GLY A 79 -21.96 8.40 -17.78
CA GLY A 79 -22.26 9.04 -19.06
C GLY A 79 -21.12 9.85 -19.67
N SER A 80 -19.98 10.04 -18.97
CA SER A 80 -18.79 10.60 -19.58
C SER A 80 -18.21 9.67 -20.64
N GLU A 81 -17.58 10.21 -21.67
CA GLU A 81 -16.99 9.46 -22.80
C GLU A 81 -16.01 8.36 -22.34
N ASN A 82 -15.23 8.65 -21.32
CA ASN A 82 -14.24 7.72 -20.75
C ASN A 82 -14.79 6.87 -19.58
N ALA A 83 -16.10 6.94 -19.30
CA ALA A 83 -16.71 6.15 -18.23
C ALA A 83 -16.77 4.68 -18.63
N TYR A 84 -16.44 3.78 -17.70
CA TYR A 84 -16.55 2.35 -17.92
C TYR A 84 -16.95 1.59 -16.66
N PHE A 85 -17.55 0.44 -16.89
CA PHE A 85 -17.86 -0.57 -15.88
C PHE A 85 -17.58 -1.94 -16.51
N LEU A 86 -16.59 -2.67 -15.97
CA LEU A 86 -16.21 -3.98 -16.50
C LEU A 86 -17.27 -5.02 -16.15
N SER A 87 -17.64 -5.84 -17.13
CA SER A 87 -18.48 -7.01 -16.88
C SER A 87 -17.71 -8.09 -16.13
N GLN A 88 -18.43 -9.03 -15.51
CA GLN A 88 -17.83 -10.19 -14.85
C GLN A 88 -16.96 -11.00 -15.82
N GLU A 89 -17.43 -11.18 -17.07
CA GLU A 89 -16.73 -11.91 -18.12
C GLU A 89 -15.40 -11.26 -18.46
N ASN A 90 -15.36 -9.91 -18.61
CA ASN A 90 -14.14 -9.17 -18.89
C ASN A 90 -13.12 -9.31 -17.74
N ILE A 91 -13.58 -9.29 -16.49
CA ILE A 91 -12.72 -9.46 -15.31
C ILE A 91 -12.14 -10.88 -15.31
N ILE A 92 -12.96 -11.89 -15.50
CA ILE A 92 -12.57 -13.31 -15.51
C ILE A 92 -11.59 -13.61 -16.65
N GLU A 93 -11.77 -13.02 -17.84
CA GLU A 93 -10.82 -13.17 -18.94
C GLU A 93 -9.43 -12.59 -18.58
N LYS A 94 -9.39 -11.39 -17.95
CA LYS A 94 -8.14 -10.80 -17.46
C LYS A 94 -7.45 -11.71 -16.43
N VAL A 95 -8.21 -12.27 -15.48
CA VAL A 95 -7.68 -13.16 -14.45
C VAL A 95 -7.12 -14.45 -15.05
N LYS A 96 -7.83 -15.08 -16.02
CA LYS A 96 -7.33 -16.27 -16.73
C LYS A 96 -5.99 -16.02 -17.43
N LYS A 97 -5.84 -14.86 -18.08
CA LYS A 97 -4.57 -14.46 -18.72
C LYS A 97 -3.45 -14.25 -17.69
N ALA A 98 -3.77 -13.64 -16.54
CA ALA A 98 -2.79 -13.38 -15.49
C ALA A 98 -2.33 -14.67 -14.79
N ALA A 99 -3.24 -15.61 -14.55
CA ALA A 99 -2.94 -16.91 -13.93
C ALA A 99 -1.91 -17.72 -14.74
N GLN A 100 -1.84 -17.51 -16.07
CA GLN A 100 -0.82 -18.13 -16.94
C GLN A 100 0.59 -17.50 -16.76
N ASN A 101 0.71 -16.38 -16.04
CA ASN A 101 1.96 -15.62 -15.84
C ASN A 101 2.40 -15.60 -14.37
N ASP A 102 2.09 -16.62 -13.60
CA ASP A 102 2.50 -16.78 -12.19
C ASP A 102 2.14 -15.58 -11.31
N VAL A 103 0.98 -14.96 -11.52
CA VAL A 103 0.49 -13.85 -10.69
C VAL A 103 -0.02 -14.41 -9.36
N SER A 104 0.53 -13.91 -8.26
CA SER A 104 0.18 -14.34 -6.90
C SER A 104 -0.99 -13.56 -6.29
N GLU A 105 -1.28 -12.36 -6.83
CA GLU A 105 -2.31 -11.46 -6.32
C GLU A 105 -3.14 -10.82 -7.43
N ILE A 106 -4.45 -10.76 -7.23
CA ILE A 106 -5.34 -9.90 -8.01
C ILE A 106 -5.75 -8.71 -7.12
N HIS A 107 -5.34 -7.51 -7.52
CA HIS A 107 -5.63 -6.27 -6.83
C HIS A 107 -6.86 -5.60 -7.46
N ILE A 108 -7.98 -5.48 -6.71
CA ILE A 108 -9.25 -5.01 -7.24
C ILE A 108 -9.75 -3.81 -6.45
N VAL A 109 -9.76 -2.63 -7.07
CA VAL A 109 -10.33 -1.40 -6.51
C VAL A 109 -10.97 -0.57 -7.63
N GLY A 110 -11.97 0.24 -7.29
CA GLY A 110 -12.66 1.06 -8.29
C GLY A 110 -13.46 2.22 -7.72
N GLY A 111 -14.24 2.85 -8.58
CA GLY A 111 -15.16 3.91 -8.21
C GLY A 111 -16.38 3.39 -7.45
N LEU A 112 -17.00 4.26 -6.65
CA LEU A 112 -18.22 3.98 -5.90
C LEU A 112 -19.45 4.47 -6.66
N ASN A 113 -20.33 3.56 -7.03
CA ASN A 113 -21.59 3.87 -7.72
C ASN A 113 -22.70 2.87 -7.35
N ASP A 114 -23.91 3.11 -7.86
CA ASP A 114 -25.08 2.30 -7.48
C ASP A 114 -25.10 0.91 -8.10
N ARG A 115 -24.31 0.65 -9.11
CA ARG A 115 -24.26 -0.67 -9.76
C ARG A 115 -23.52 -1.71 -8.93
N ILE A 116 -22.57 -1.28 -8.07
CA ILE A 116 -21.85 -2.21 -7.20
C ILE A 116 -22.73 -2.63 -6.03
N SER A 117 -22.72 -3.93 -5.73
CA SER A 117 -23.42 -4.55 -4.61
C SER A 117 -22.51 -5.57 -3.94
N LEU A 118 -22.89 -6.01 -2.74
CA LEU A 118 -22.17 -7.09 -2.09
C LEU A 118 -22.18 -8.36 -2.97
N ASN A 119 -23.31 -8.68 -3.59
CA ASN A 119 -23.43 -9.85 -4.45
C ASN A 119 -22.50 -9.77 -5.68
N TYR A 120 -22.35 -8.59 -6.28
CA TYR A 120 -21.40 -8.36 -7.37
C TYR A 120 -19.97 -8.79 -7.01
N PHE A 121 -19.49 -8.43 -5.83
CA PHE A 121 -18.15 -8.83 -5.36
C PHE A 121 -18.08 -10.31 -4.95
N LYS A 122 -19.12 -10.84 -4.31
CA LYS A 122 -19.17 -12.27 -3.94
C LYS A 122 -19.09 -13.18 -5.16
N GLU A 123 -19.82 -12.88 -6.21
CA GLU A 123 -19.77 -13.62 -7.48
C GLU A 123 -18.38 -13.49 -8.13
N MET A 124 -17.85 -12.28 -8.21
CA MET A 124 -16.51 -12.01 -8.76
C MET A 124 -15.45 -12.84 -8.05
N PHE A 125 -15.41 -12.76 -6.71
CA PHE A 125 -14.37 -13.44 -5.92
C PHE A 125 -14.52 -14.97 -6.02
N SER A 126 -15.72 -15.49 -5.95
CA SER A 126 -15.99 -16.91 -6.12
C SER A 126 -15.56 -17.41 -7.50
N ASN A 127 -15.80 -16.63 -8.56
CA ASN A 127 -15.41 -17.01 -9.91
C ASN A 127 -13.88 -16.93 -10.11
N ILE A 128 -13.19 -15.96 -9.49
CA ILE A 128 -11.73 -15.88 -9.49
C ILE A 128 -11.14 -17.13 -8.79
N LYS A 129 -11.68 -17.50 -7.64
CA LYS A 129 -11.24 -18.67 -6.88
C LYS A 129 -11.46 -20.01 -7.59
N LYS A 130 -12.44 -20.09 -8.52
CA LYS A 130 -12.60 -21.28 -9.40
C LYS A 130 -11.50 -21.39 -10.45
N ILE A 131 -10.88 -20.28 -10.87
CA ILE A 131 -9.77 -20.29 -11.83
C ILE A 131 -8.49 -20.80 -11.16
N ASP A 132 -8.14 -20.19 -10.02
CA ASP A 132 -7.00 -20.61 -9.21
C ASP A 132 -7.27 -20.30 -7.73
N PRO A 133 -7.48 -21.34 -6.91
CA PRO A 133 -7.71 -21.18 -5.46
C PRO A 133 -6.53 -20.55 -4.71
N SER A 134 -5.30 -20.62 -5.25
CA SER A 134 -4.08 -20.12 -4.60
C SER A 134 -3.91 -18.61 -4.75
N ILE A 135 -4.45 -17.99 -5.81
CA ILE A 135 -4.37 -16.55 -6.05
C ILE A 135 -5.03 -15.79 -4.88
N ASN A 136 -4.29 -14.87 -4.27
CA ASN A 136 -4.86 -13.99 -3.27
C ASN A 136 -5.70 -12.87 -3.92
N ILE A 137 -6.93 -12.69 -3.44
CA ILE A 137 -7.78 -11.57 -3.83
C ILE A 137 -7.56 -10.44 -2.81
N ASN A 138 -6.85 -9.40 -3.24
CA ASN A 138 -6.61 -8.19 -2.48
C ASN A 138 -7.54 -7.09 -3.01
N ALA A 139 -8.71 -6.95 -2.40
CA ALA A 139 -9.78 -6.16 -2.99
C ALA A 139 -10.48 -5.24 -2.00
N LEU A 140 -11.13 -4.22 -2.55
CA LEU A 140 -11.90 -3.22 -1.82
C LEU A 140 -11.02 -2.35 -0.90
N THR A 141 -11.34 -1.10 -0.82
CA THR A 141 -10.77 -0.21 0.22
C THR A 141 -11.70 -0.17 1.43
N ALA A 142 -11.22 0.33 2.57
CA ALA A 142 -12.11 0.57 3.71
C ALA A 142 -13.28 1.52 3.34
N THR A 143 -13.05 2.45 2.41
CA THR A 143 -14.11 3.34 1.87
C THR A 143 -15.17 2.55 1.10
N GLU A 144 -14.76 1.60 0.25
CA GLU A 144 -15.68 0.72 -0.49
C GLU A 144 -16.44 -0.21 0.45
N CYS A 145 -15.76 -0.78 1.46
CA CYS A 145 -16.41 -1.62 2.47
C CYS A 145 -17.42 -0.83 3.31
N GLY A 146 -17.07 0.38 3.74
CA GLY A 146 -17.99 1.27 4.46
C GLY A 146 -19.22 1.64 3.62
N PHE A 147 -19.02 1.92 2.33
CA PHE A 147 -20.09 2.19 1.40
C PHE A 147 -21.02 0.97 1.23
N LEU A 148 -20.48 -0.22 1.03
CA LEU A 148 -21.26 -1.46 0.90
C LEU A 148 -22.07 -1.75 2.17
N SER A 149 -21.44 -1.67 3.35
CA SER A 149 -22.13 -1.87 4.62
C SER A 149 -23.34 -0.93 4.78
N GLN A 150 -23.16 0.36 4.43
CA GLN A 150 -24.23 1.34 4.48
C GLN A 150 -25.33 1.08 3.43
N LYS A 151 -24.95 0.79 2.19
CA LYS A 151 -25.86 0.53 1.08
C LYS A 151 -26.71 -0.71 1.32
N GLU A 152 -26.10 -1.82 1.74
CA GLU A 152 -26.78 -3.09 1.98
C GLU A 152 -27.43 -3.13 3.36
N LYS A 153 -27.22 -2.12 4.22
CA LYS A 153 -27.72 -2.01 5.59
C LYS A 153 -27.34 -3.21 6.47
N ILE A 154 -26.11 -3.69 6.32
CA ILE A 154 -25.56 -4.81 7.10
C ILE A 154 -24.37 -4.35 7.98
N PRO A 155 -24.18 -4.98 9.16
CA PRO A 155 -23.01 -4.71 9.99
C PRO A 155 -21.70 -5.07 9.30
N LEU A 156 -20.60 -4.40 9.66
CA LEU A 156 -19.28 -4.69 9.09
C LEU A 156 -18.83 -6.15 9.33
N ASP A 157 -19.13 -6.72 10.48
CA ASP A 157 -18.74 -8.10 10.79
C ASP A 157 -19.44 -9.10 9.86
N GLN A 158 -20.73 -8.87 9.54
CA GLN A 158 -21.44 -9.67 8.53
C GLN A 158 -20.86 -9.45 7.13
N LEU A 159 -20.62 -8.20 6.73
CA LEU A 159 -19.99 -7.86 5.43
C LEU A 159 -18.68 -8.63 5.25
N PHE A 160 -17.77 -8.56 6.22
CA PHE A 160 -16.48 -9.22 6.12
C PHE A 160 -16.56 -10.74 6.18
N SER A 161 -17.48 -11.30 6.95
CA SER A 161 -17.75 -12.73 6.95
C SER A 161 -18.18 -13.23 5.57
N GLU A 162 -19.11 -12.54 4.91
CA GLU A 162 -19.59 -12.90 3.57
C GLU A 162 -18.51 -12.72 2.50
N LEU A 163 -17.78 -11.61 2.52
CA LEU A 163 -16.69 -11.38 1.57
C LEU A 163 -15.55 -12.40 1.72
N LYS A 164 -15.20 -12.74 2.96
CA LYS A 164 -14.17 -13.76 3.25
C LYS A 164 -14.59 -15.13 2.75
N THR A 165 -15.82 -15.54 3.03
CA THR A 165 -16.39 -16.80 2.54
C THR A 165 -16.39 -16.88 1.00
N SER A 166 -16.56 -15.74 0.32
CA SER A 166 -16.52 -15.65 -1.13
C SER A 166 -15.11 -15.61 -1.72
N GLY A 167 -14.06 -15.51 -0.89
CA GLY A 167 -12.66 -15.59 -1.32
C GLY A 167 -11.84 -14.33 -1.14
N LEU A 168 -12.34 -13.25 -0.49
CA LEU A 168 -11.54 -12.08 -0.15
C LEU A 168 -10.39 -12.51 0.77
N GLY A 169 -9.15 -12.30 0.33
CA GLY A 169 -7.95 -12.67 1.07
C GLY A 169 -7.32 -11.53 1.86
N SER A 170 -7.38 -10.30 1.34
CA SER A 170 -6.82 -9.12 2.00
C SER A 170 -7.40 -7.82 1.45
N ILE A 171 -7.12 -6.69 2.13
CA ILE A 171 -7.56 -5.35 1.73
C ILE A 171 -6.35 -4.45 1.49
N PRO A 172 -6.29 -3.68 0.38
CA PRO A 172 -5.12 -2.89 -0.01
C PRO A 172 -4.88 -1.61 0.81
N GLY A 173 -5.83 -1.22 1.67
CA GLY A 173 -5.66 -0.10 2.61
C GLY A 173 -5.95 1.30 2.05
N GLY A 174 -6.31 1.44 0.78
CA GLY A 174 -6.62 2.74 0.19
C GLY A 174 -7.80 3.46 0.88
N GLY A 175 -7.89 4.78 0.65
CA GLY A 175 -8.94 5.62 1.24
C GLY A 175 -8.61 6.21 2.61
N ALA A 176 -7.48 5.83 3.24
CA ALA A 176 -6.99 6.45 4.47
C ALA A 176 -6.63 7.92 4.26
N GLU A 177 -5.96 8.21 3.18
CA GLU A 177 -5.40 9.51 2.79
C GLU A 177 -4.59 10.14 3.94
N ILE A 178 -5.20 11.06 4.70
CA ILE A 178 -4.72 11.64 5.94
C ILE A 178 -5.86 11.72 6.95
N PHE A 179 -5.62 11.49 8.26
CA PHE A 179 -6.70 11.41 9.24
C PHE A 179 -7.12 12.77 9.83
N ASN A 180 -6.37 13.85 9.59
CA ASN A 180 -6.78 15.17 10.00
C ASN A 180 -8.05 15.59 9.25
N ASP A 181 -9.15 15.83 9.98
CA ASP A 181 -10.47 16.12 9.41
C ASP A 181 -10.50 17.42 8.60
N LYS A 182 -9.72 18.45 9.00
CA LYS A 182 -9.69 19.74 8.27
C LYS A 182 -9.02 19.56 6.90
N VAL A 183 -7.97 18.78 6.84
CA VAL A 183 -7.29 18.41 5.59
C VAL A 183 -8.21 17.51 4.77
N ARG A 184 -8.76 16.46 5.38
CA ARG A 184 -9.63 15.47 4.77
C ARG A 184 -10.85 16.08 4.08
N LYS A 185 -11.52 17.04 4.73
CA LYS A 185 -12.66 17.80 4.15
C LYS A 185 -12.29 18.57 2.88
N LYS A 186 -11.04 18.97 2.71
CA LYS A 186 -10.57 19.65 1.50
C LYS A 186 -10.24 18.68 0.37
N ILE A 187 -9.59 17.56 0.68
CA ILE A 187 -9.07 16.62 -0.34
C ILE A 187 -10.07 15.51 -0.72
N THR A 188 -10.91 15.07 0.23
CA THR A 188 -11.87 13.98 0.05
C THR A 188 -13.18 14.22 0.83
N PRO A 189 -13.94 15.27 0.53
CA PRO A 189 -15.05 15.74 1.35
C PRO A 189 -16.18 14.73 1.55
N LEU A 190 -16.34 13.78 0.63
CA LEU A 190 -17.41 12.79 0.63
C LEU A 190 -16.95 11.36 1.02
N LYS A 191 -15.64 11.16 1.30
CA LYS A 191 -15.16 9.89 1.84
C LYS A 191 -15.52 9.75 3.32
N ILE A 192 -15.53 8.52 3.79
CA ILE A 192 -15.65 8.22 5.23
C ILE A 192 -14.57 8.97 6.03
N SER A 193 -14.87 9.31 7.29
CA SER A 193 -13.90 9.94 8.20
C SER A 193 -12.69 9.05 8.46
N GLY A 194 -11.61 9.63 9.01
CA GLY A 194 -10.44 8.85 9.43
C GLY A 194 -10.78 7.81 10.52
N GLU A 195 -11.63 8.18 11.47
CA GLU A 195 -12.12 7.28 12.52
C GLU A 195 -12.92 6.11 11.94
N ARG A 196 -13.82 6.39 10.98
CA ARG A 196 -14.59 5.34 10.31
C ARG A 196 -13.68 4.42 9.48
N TRP A 197 -12.62 4.95 8.88
CA TRP A 197 -11.63 4.12 8.18
C TRP A 197 -10.93 3.15 9.13
N LEU A 198 -10.53 3.62 10.32
CA LEU A 198 -9.91 2.78 11.36
C LEU A 198 -10.89 1.72 11.88
N GLU A 199 -12.15 2.10 12.11
CA GLU A 199 -13.21 1.17 12.54
C GLU A 199 -13.43 0.04 11.52
N VAL A 200 -13.55 0.40 10.22
CA VAL A 200 -13.71 -0.57 9.12
C VAL A 200 -12.51 -1.51 9.04
N SER A 201 -11.28 -0.96 9.14
CA SER A 201 -10.06 -1.76 9.13
C SER A 201 -9.99 -2.70 10.34
N GLY A 202 -10.33 -2.21 11.54
CA GLY A 202 -10.40 -3.04 12.75
C GLY A 202 -11.44 -4.16 12.65
N ALA A 203 -12.58 -3.91 12.02
CA ALA A 203 -13.59 -4.94 11.76
C ALA A 203 -13.08 -6.02 10.77
N ALA A 204 -12.37 -5.62 9.71
CA ALA A 204 -11.71 -6.56 8.80
C ALA A 204 -10.69 -7.44 9.56
N HIS A 205 -9.87 -6.82 10.44
CA HIS A 205 -8.90 -7.55 11.26
C HIS A 205 -9.57 -8.58 12.20
N ARG A 206 -10.66 -8.20 12.88
CA ARG A 206 -11.44 -9.16 13.71
C ARG A 206 -12.00 -10.32 12.91
N ALA A 207 -12.38 -10.09 11.65
CA ALA A 207 -12.79 -11.15 10.73
C ALA A 207 -11.61 -12.00 10.22
N GLY A 208 -10.37 -11.70 10.62
CA GLY A 208 -9.15 -12.38 10.18
C GLY A 208 -8.78 -12.05 8.72
N ILE A 209 -9.15 -10.86 8.24
CA ILE A 209 -8.73 -10.31 6.94
C ILE A 209 -7.65 -9.27 7.21
N ARG A 210 -6.41 -9.55 6.79
CA ARG A 210 -5.29 -8.61 6.94
C ARG A 210 -5.39 -7.48 5.91
N THR A 211 -4.95 -6.27 6.30
CA THR A 211 -5.00 -5.10 5.43
C THR A 211 -3.62 -4.45 5.32
N ASN A 212 -3.42 -3.61 4.29
CA ASN A 212 -2.35 -2.62 4.36
C ASN A 212 -2.88 -1.35 5.05
N ALA A 213 -1.99 -0.56 5.60
CA ALA A 213 -2.24 0.82 5.99
C ALA A 213 -1.62 1.75 4.95
N THR A 214 -2.28 2.85 4.61
CA THR A 214 -1.76 3.84 3.66
C THR A 214 -1.78 5.24 4.25
N MET A 215 -0.89 6.11 3.78
CA MET A 215 -0.93 7.55 4.01
C MET A 215 -0.67 8.24 2.68
N LEU A 216 -1.60 9.07 2.21
CA LEU A 216 -1.34 9.96 1.08
C LEU A 216 -0.70 11.24 1.62
N TRP A 217 0.46 11.60 1.10
CA TRP A 217 1.24 12.73 1.58
C TRP A 217 1.85 13.55 0.43
N GLY A 218 2.26 14.78 0.71
CA GLY A 218 2.83 15.69 -0.29
C GLY A 218 1.75 16.53 -0.98
N HIS A 219 0.63 16.82 -0.29
CA HIS A 219 -0.44 17.70 -0.76
C HIS A 219 -0.54 18.98 0.09
N ILE A 220 -1.46 19.04 1.05
CA ILE A 220 -1.70 20.24 1.89
C ILE A 220 -1.59 19.93 3.39
N GLU A 221 -1.19 18.72 3.72
CA GLU A 221 -0.96 18.27 5.11
C GLU A 221 0.35 18.83 5.67
N THR A 222 0.44 18.88 7.00
CA THR A 222 1.64 19.23 7.75
C THR A 222 2.40 18.01 8.25
N TYR A 223 3.61 18.19 8.77
CA TYR A 223 4.36 17.12 9.44
C TYR A 223 3.61 16.56 10.66
N SER A 224 2.94 17.45 11.42
CA SER A 224 2.10 17.04 12.54
C SER A 224 0.96 16.10 12.09
N ASP A 225 0.32 16.41 10.96
CA ASP A 225 -0.75 15.57 10.40
C ASP A 225 -0.24 14.18 10.02
N ARG A 226 0.98 14.09 9.46
CA ARG A 226 1.62 12.79 9.12
C ARG A 226 1.94 11.98 10.38
N VAL A 227 2.46 12.65 11.41
CA VAL A 227 2.79 12.00 12.70
C VAL A 227 1.51 11.48 13.37
N GLU A 228 0.48 12.31 13.51
CA GLU A 228 -0.80 11.90 14.09
C GLU A 228 -1.42 10.71 13.33
N HIS A 229 -1.36 10.73 12.00
CA HIS A 229 -1.83 9.64 11.15
C HIS A 229 -1.11 8.33 11.48
N MET A 230 0.22 8.34 11.51
CA MET A 230 1.01 7.16 11.82
C MET A 230 0.80 6.66 13.25
N LEU A 231 0.68 7.56 14.24
CA LEU A 231 0.43 7.17 15.63
C LEU A 231 -0.95 6.49 15.78
N LYS A 232 -2.00 6.96 15.11
CA LYS A 232 -3.32 6.30 15.10
C LYS A 232 -3.26 4.92 14.44
N LEU A 233 -2.49 4.77 13.36
CA LEU A 233 -2.27 3.46 12.73
C LEU A 233 -1.52 2.51 13.66
N ARG A 234 -0.48 2.99 14.34
CA ARG A 234 0.29 2.23 15.33
C ARG A 234 -0.60 1.73 16.48
N GLU A 235 -1.48 2.60 16.99
CA GLU A 235 -2.43 2.25 18.03
C GLU A 235 -3.40 1.13 17.59
N LEU A 236 -3.97 1.22 16.39
CA LEU A 236 -4.83 0.16 15.88
C LEU A 236 -4.04 -1.14 15.64
N GLN A 237 -2.79 -1.06 15.20
CA GLN A 237 -1.93 -2.23 15.02
C GLN A 237 -1.63 -2.90 16.36
N ASP A 238 -1.41 -2.16 17.45
CA ASP A 238 -1.24 -2.73 18.81
C ASP A 238 -2.47 -3.52 19.24
N GLN A 239 -3.67 -3.06 18.89
CA GLN A 239 -4.92 -3.70 19.27
C GLN A 239 -5.24 -4.94 18.43
N THR A 240 -4.86 -4.95 17.15
CA THR A 240 -5.39 -5.93 16.21
C THR A 240 -4.35 -6.80 15.52
N HIS A 241 -3.09 -6.34 15.42
CA HIS A 241 -2.02 -6.98 14.67
C HIS A 241 -2.41 -7.32 13.21
N GLY A 242 -3.38 -6.58 12.66
CA GLY A 242 -4.01 -6.90 11.37
C GLY A 242 -3.38 -6.23 10.16
N PHE A 243 -2.57 -5.17 10.33
CA PHE A 243 -1.86 -4.56 9.22
C PHE A 243 -0.68 -5.42 8.77
N LYS A 244 -0.59 -5.68 7.46
CA LYS A 244 0.53 -6.41 6.83
C LYS A 244 1.70 -5.48 6.49
N SER A 245 1.41 -4.27 6.03
CA SER A 245 2.41 -3.29 5.65
C SER A 245 1.87 -1.87 5.76
N PHE A 246 2.77 -0.91 5.88
CA PHE A 246 2.48 0.50 5.69
C PHE A 246 2.97 0.98 4.33
N VAL A 247 2.15 1.78 3.64
CA VAL A 247 2.41 2.27 2.29
C VAL A 247 2.29 3.79 2.26
N PRO A 248 3.39 4.54 2.34
CA PRO A 248 3.37 5.99 2.13
C PRO A 248 3.24 6.27 0.64
N LEU A 249 2.10 6.85 0.24
CA LEU A 249 1.75 7.18 -1.13
C LEU A 249 2.07 8.65 -1.41
N LEU A 250 3.03 8.91 -2.29
CA LEU A 250 3.35 10.24 -2.74
C LEU A 250 2.21 10.78 -3.62
N PHE A 251 1.69 11.97 -3.29
CA PHE A 251 0.65 12.61 -4.09
C PHE A 251 1.21 13.11 -5.43
N HIS A 252 0.51 12.79 -6.51
CA HIS A 252 0.73 13.29 -7.86
C HIS A 252 -0.39 14.27 -8.18
N PRO A 253 -0.12 15.61 -8.24
CA PRO A 253 -1.16 16.62 -8.40
C PRO A 253 -1.67 16.74 -9.85
N GLU A 254 -0.91 16.22 -10.82
CA GLU A 254 -1.24 16.30 -12.23
C GLU A 254 -2.63 15.69 -12.51
N ASN A 255 -3.43 16.33 -13.36
CA ASN A 255 -4.79 15.92 -13.70
C ASN A 255 -5.80 15.89 -12.53
N THR A 256 -5.48 16.52 -11.39
CA THR A 256 -6.38 16.66 -10.23
C THR A 256 -6.82 18.11 -10.06
N LYS A 257 -7.78 18.37 -9.16
CA LYS A 257 -8.13 19.77 -8.79
C LYS A 257 -7.02 20.48 -8.01
N PHE A 258 -5.98 19.77 -7.62
CA PHE A 258 -4.78 20.28 -6.94
C PHE A 258 -3.58 20.41 -7.89
N SER A 259 -3.78 20.39 -9.21
CA SER A 259 -2.72 20.56 -10.22
C SER A 259 -1.95 21.88 -10.14
N HIS A 260 -2.51 22.87 -9.44
CA HIS A 260 -1.85 24.14 -9.12
C HIS A 260 -0.80 24.06 -8.01
N LEU A 261 -0.81 22.97 -7.22
CA LEU A 261 0.24 22.73 -6.23
C LEU A 261 1.52 22.34 -6.98
N GLU A 262 2.59 23.10 -6.71
CA GLU A 262 3.92 22.65 -7.13
C GLU A 262 4.20 21.28 -6.51
N LYS A 263 4.91 20.44 -7.25
CA LYS A 263 5.30 19.12 -6.76
C LYS A 263 6.16 19.26 -5.50
N ILE A 264 5.53 19.15 -4.35
CA ILE A 264 6.07 19.54 -3.03
C ILE A 264 7.16 18.56 -2.55
N SER A 265 7.40 17.45 -3.23
CA SER A 265 8.29 16.42 -2.72
C SER A 265 9.67 16.46 -3.36
N SER A 266 10.63 17.04 -2.63
CA SER A 266 12.05 16.81 -2.92
C SER A 266 12.45 15.36 -2.61
N ALA A 267 13.54 14.89 -3.23
CA ALA A 267 14.11 13.58 -2.89
C ALA A 267 14.38 13.44 -1.37
N ALA A 268 14.87 14.51 -0.74
CA ALA A 268 15.13 14.54 0.70
C ALA A 268 13.84 14.32 1.52
N GLU A 269 12.73 14.95 1.10
CA GLU A 269 11.44 14.78 1.77
C GLU A 269 10.92 13.34 1.66
N ILE A 270 11.05 12.73 0.49
CA ILE A 270 10.66 11.32 0.29
C ILE A 270 11.47 10.43 1.23
N LEU A 271 12.78 10.61 1.29
CA LEU A 271 13.66 9.82 2.16
C LEU A 271 13.31 9.99 3.64
N LYS A 272 13.00 11.22 4.08
CA LYS A 272 12.53 11.49 5.45
C LYS A 272 11.23 10.74 5.78
N VAL A 273 10.24 10.76 4.87
CA VAL A 273 8.96 10.06 5.09
C VAL A 273 9.19 8.58 5.32
N TYR A 274 10.02 7.92 4.52
CA TYR A 274 10.29 6.49 4.68
C TYR A 274 11.07 6.17 5.94
N ALA A 275 12.10 6.95 6.25
CA ALA A 275 12.87 6.77 7.48
C ALA A 275 12.00 7.00 8.73
N ALA A 276 11.23 8.09 8.77
CA ALA A 276 10.30 8.35 9.85
C ALA A 276 9.24 7.24 9.99
N SER A 277 8.68 6.75 8.87
CA SER A 277 7.72 5.65 8.90
C SER A 277 8.27 4.40 9.57
N ARG A 278 9.52 3.99 9.27
CA ARG A 278 10.16 2.83 9.90
C ARG A 278 10.33 3.01 11.40
N LEU A 279 10.69 4.23 11.84
CA LEU A 279 11.00 4.50 13.24
C LEU A 279 9.74 4.74 14.10
N ILE A 280 8.69 5.35 13.52
CA ILE A 280 7.43 5.63 14.23
C ILE A 280 6.56 4.37 14.32
N LEU A 281 6.50 3.58 13.26
CA LEU A 281 5.66 2.39 13.15
C LEU A 281 6.43 1.13 13.58
N ASP A 282 6.90 1.11 14.82
CA ASP A 282 7.73 0.07 15.41
C ASP A 282 7.07 -1.33 15.41
N ASN A 283 5.75 -1.38 15.37
CA ASN A 283 4.93 -2.60 15.32
C ASN A 283 4.47 -3.00 13.91
N PHE A 284 4.93 -2.30 12.85
CA PHE A 284 4.70 -2.69 11.45
C PHE A 284 5.88 -3.49 10.91
N GLU A 285 5.60 -4.71 10.45
CA GLU A 285 6.63 -5.56 9.89
C GLU A 285 7.22 -4.97 8.60
N HIS A 286 6.37 -4.50 7.68
CA HIS A 286 6.80 -4.06 6.36
C HIS A 286 6.48 -2.60 6.06
N ILE A 287 7.45 -1.88 5.46
CA ILE A 287 7.28 -0.54 4.88
C ILE A 287 7.49 -0.64 3.36
N LYS A 288 6.44 -0.34 2.60
CA LYS A 288 6.40 -0.59 1.16
C LYS A 288 6.73 0.65 0.33
N ALA A 289 7.81 0.59 -0.43
CA ALA A 289 8.23 1.61 -1.40
C ALA A 289 7.63 1.30 -2.78
N LEU A 290 6.42 1.79 -3.07
CA LEU A 290 5.76 1.54 -4.35
C LEU A 290 6.50 2.24 -5.50
N TRP A 291 7.19 1.45 -6.32
CA TRP A 291 7.95 1.95 -7.46
C TRP A 291 7.09 2.71 -8.48
N MET A 292 5.79 2.46 -8.55
CA MET A 292 4.86 3.17 -9.45
C MET A 292 4.72 4.66 -9.10
N TYR A 293 4.85 5.00 -7.83
CA TYR A 293 4.77 6.38 -7.32
C TYR A 293 6.13 7.09 -7.35
N LEU A 294 7.21 6.36 -7.08
CA LEU A 294 8.54 6.92 -6.88
C LEU A 294 9.45 6.80 -8.11
N GLY A 295 9.10 5.94 -9.06
CA GLY A 295 10.01 5.45 -10.07
C GLY A 295 10.92 4.35 -9.54
N ILE A 296 11.19 3.35 -10.39
CA ILE A 296 11.86 2.12 -9.97
C ILE A 296 13.29 2.34 -9.43
N LYS A 297 14.04 3.32 -9.99
CA LYS A 297 15.40 3.62 -9.52
C LYS A 297 15.39 4.27 -8.14
N PHE A 298 14.49 5.23 -7.90
CA PHE A 298 14.44 5.93 -6.63
C PHE A 298 13.90 5.03 -5.52
N SER A 299 12.97 4.12 -5.83
CA SER A 299 12.49 3.12 -4.87
C SER A 299 13.63 2.25 -4.31
N THR A 300 14.70 1.98 -5.10
CA THR A 300 15.84 1.24 -4.55
C THR A 300 16.68 2.06 -3.57
N VAL A 301 16.76 3.37 -3.73
CA VAL A 301 17.43 4.26 -2.75
C VAL A 301 16.66 4.25 -1.43
N VAL A 302 15.34 4.30 -1.49
CA VAL A 302 14.44 4.27 -0.33
C VAL A 302 14.59 3.00 0.52
N LEU A 303 15.04 1.87 -0.08
CA LEU A 303 15.38 0.64 0.66
C LEU A 303 16.53 0.82 1.65
N ARG A 304 17.34 1.87 1.51
CA ARG A 304 18.39 2.25 2.47
C ARG A 304 17.90 3.29 3.49
N PHE A 305 16.61 3.63 3.43
CA PHE A 305 15.95 4.55 4.34
C PHE A 305 14.74 3.90 5.04
N GLY A 306 14.85 2.62 5.37
CA GLY A 306 13.89 1.92 6.21
C GLY A 306 12.82 1.11 5.48
N ALA A 307 12.65 1.26 4.16
CA ALA A 307 11.77 0.39 3.39
C ALA A 307 12.38 -1.00 3.16
N ASP A 308 11.53 -2.01 3.07
CA ASP A 308 11.92 -3.41 2.85
C ASP A 308 11.14 -4.10 1.72
N ASP A 309 10.13 -3.43 1.14
CA ASP A 309 9.27 -3.98 0.08
C ASP A 309 9.15 -2.98 -1.09
N MET A 310 9.32 -3.45 -2.31
CA MET A 310 9.19 -2.64 -3.53
C MET A 310 7.79 -2.65 -4.15
N GLY A 311 6.83 -3.35 -3.55
CA GLY A 311 5.51 -3.58 -4.13
C GLY A 311 5.49 -4.74 -5.11
N ALA A 312 4.55 -4.73 -6.04
CA ALA A 312 4.36 -5.81 -7.00
C ALA A 312 4.60 -5.33 -8.45
N THR A 313 4.55 -6.26 -9.40
CA THR A 313 4.68 -5.96 -10.83
C THR A 313 3.58 -5.04 -11.36
N SER A 314 2.38 -5.11 -10.76
CA SER A 314 1.25 -4.19 -10.99
C SER A 314 0.84 -4.05 -12.45
N PHE A 315 0.59 -5.18 -13.12
CA PHE A 315 0.08 -5.18 -14.48
C PHE A 315 -1.30 -4.49 -14.55
N ASP A 316 -1.52 -3.68 -15.60
CA ASP A 316 -2.78 -2.96 -15.88
C ASP A 316 -3.22 -1.97 -14.77
N GLU A 317 -2.27 -1.36 -14.05
CA GLU A 317 -2.55 -0.30 -13.08
C GLU A 317 -2.96 1.00 -13.81
N ARG A 318 -4.08 1.63 -13.40
CA ARG A 318 -4.64 2.81 -14.07
C ARG A 318 -4.77 4.04 -13.19
N ILE A 319 -4.82 3.89 -11.87
CA ILE A 319 -5.14 4.98 -10.95
C ILE A 319 -4.00 5.97 -10.84
N VAL A 320 -2.78 5.50 -10.58
CA VAL A 320 -1.61 6.38 -10.50
C VAL A 320 -1.21 6.93 -11.87
N HIS A 321 -1.45 6.17 -12.95
CA HIS A 321 -1.22 6.65 -14.32
C HIS A 321 -2.18 7.78 -14.70
N ALA A 322 -3.45 7.70 -14.29
CA ALA A 322 -4.41 8.81 -14.50
C ALA A 322 -3.95 10.10 -13.80
N ALA A 323 -3.26 10.00 -12.67
CA ALA A 323 -2.68 11.12 -11.94
C ALA A 323 -1.35 11.64 -12.52
N GLY A 324 -0.85 11.09 -13.63
CA GLY A 324 0.34 11.60 -14.33
C GLY A 324 1.64 10.82 -14.08
N SER A 325 1.61 9.69 -13.37
CA SER A 325 2.81 8.86 -13.23
C SER A 325 3.23 8.29 -14.59
N SER A 326 4.50 8.52 -14.94
CA SER A 326 5.11 7.99 -16.17
C SER A 326 5.73 6.60 -15.99
N SER A 327 5.57 5.96 -14.83
CA SER A 327 6.15 4.65 -14.54
C SER A 327 5.52 3.58 -15.42
N SER A 328 6.27 3.03 -16.37
CA SER A 328 5.82 1.91 -17.19
C SER A 328 5.70 0.62 -16.37
N VAL A 329 4.88 -0.32 -16.83
CA VAL A 329 4.77 -1.68 -16.27
C VAL A 329 6.17 -2.25 -16.00
N SER A 330 6.39 -2.81 -14.80
CA SER A 330 7.65 -3.45 -14.45
C SER A 330 7.53 -4.96 -14.56
N SER A 331 8.53 -5.59 -15.18
CA SER A 331 8.63 -7.05 -15.16
C SER A 331 9.28 -7.53 -13.87
N LYS A 332 8.93 -8.75 -13.44
CA LYS A 332 9.58 -9.47 -12.34
C LYS A 332 11.12 -9.41 -12.43
N ALA A 333 11.67 -9.70 -13.62
CA ALA A 333 13.11 -9.66 -13.86
C ALA A 333 13.72 -8.26 -13.63
N LYS A 334 12.99 -7.19 -13.96
CA LYS A 334 13.45 -5.81 -13.73
C LYS A 334 13.48 -5.47 -12.24
N LEU A 335 12.47 -5.86 -11.45
CA LEU A 335 12.46 -5.68 -9.99
C LEU A 335 13.63 -6.42 -9.34
N ILE A 336 13.81 -7.72 -9.66
CA ILE A 336 14.91 -8.54 -9.16
C ILE A 336 16.26 -7.89 -9.46
N ARG A 337 16.47 -7.44 -10.71
CA ARG A 337 17.72 -6.80 -11.09
C ARG A 337 17.97 -5.51 -10.29
N GLN A 338 16.96 -4.67 -10.10
CA GLN A 338 17.10 -3.42 -9.36
C GLN A 338 17.42 -3.68 -7.87
N ILE A 339 16.79 -4.63 -7.23
CA ILE A 339 17.10 -5.01 -5.85
C ILE A 339 18.56 -5.51 -5.75
N LYS A 340 18.98 -6.37 -6.68
CA LYS A 340 20.35 -6.91 -6.72
C LYS A 340 21.42 -5.83 -6.93
N THR A 341 21.12 -4.70 -7.61
CA THR A 341 22.09 -3.58 -7.76
C THR A 341 22.44 -2.94 -6.43
N MET A 342 21.53 -2.99 -5.45
CA MET A 342 21.75 -2.49 -4.08
C MET A 342 22.43 -3.50 -3.15
N GLN A 343 22.88 -4.62 -3.68
CA GLN A 343 23.46 -5.76 -2.93
C GLN A 343 22.48 -6.39 -1.93
N LEU A 344 21.18 -6.25 -2.18
CA LEU A 344 20.09 -6.84 -1.41
C LEU A 344 19.59 -8.12 -2.07
N ILE A 345 18.92 -8.99 -1.30
CA ILE A 345 18.40 -10.28 -1.78
C ILE A 345 16.90 -10.14 -2.05
N PRO A 346 16.44 -10.31 -3.31
CA PRO A 346 15.03 -10.28 -3.64
C PRO A 346 14.31 -11.53 -3.13
N TYR A 347 13.26 -11.33 -2.35
CA TYR A 347 12.31 -12.34 -1.89
C TYR A 347 10.98 -12.11 -2.59
N GLU A 348 10.62 -13.03 -3.48
CA GLU A 348 9.29 -13.02 -4.06
C GLU A 348 8.30 -13.61 -3.03
N VAL A 349 7.22 -12.86 -2.78
CA VAL A 349 6.22 -13.21 -1.76
C VAL A 349 4.80 -13.11 -2.31
N ASP A 350 3.89 -13.86 -1.68
CA ASP A 350 2.46 -13.61 -1.85
C ASP A 350 2.01 -12.39 -1.04
N SER A 351 0.72 -12.02 -1.15
CA SER A 351 0.16 -10.87 -0.44
C SER A 351 0.16 -10.98 1.08
N ASN A 352 0.45 -12.15 1.64
CA ASN A 352 0.57 -12.37 3.08
C ASN A 352 2.02 -12.53 3.51
N TYR A 353 2.97 -12.17 2.63
CA TYR A 353 4.41 -12.27 2.83
C TYR A 353 4.94 -13.71 3.00
N ARG A 354 4.19 -14.72 2.52
CA ARG A 354 4.72 -16.07 2.40
C ARG A 354 5.70 -16.11 1.24
N VAL A 355 6.90 -16.62 1.50
CA VAL A 355 7.98 -16.68 0.50
C VAL A 355 7.63 -17.69 -0.59
N ILE A 356 7.59 -17.23 -1.84
CA ILE A 356 7.42 -18.07 -3.04
C ILE A 356 8.79 -18.49 -3.56
N THR A 357 9.71 -17.50 -3.74
CA THR A 357 11.04 -17.74 -4.31
C THR A 357 12.07 -16.78 -3.73
N VAL A 358 13.29 -17.26 -3.51
CA VAL A 358 14.45 -16.43 -3.10
C VAL A 358 15.45 -16.34 -4.25
N HIS A 359 15.66 -15.11 -4.76
CA HIS A 359 16.52 -14.86 -5.91
C HIS A 359 17.95 -14.47 -5.48
N ARG A 360 18.73 -15.42 -4.93
CA ARG A 360 20.12 -15.21 -4.52
C ARG A 360 21.00 -14.86 -5.72
N ARG A 361 22.17 -14.25 -5.48
CA ARG A 361 23.20 -14.08 -6.53
C ARG A 361 23.72 -15.44 -6.94
N ASP A 362 23.88 -15.69 -8.23
CA ASP A 362 24.66 -16.80 -8.72
C ASP A 362 26.13 -16.57 -8.24
N ARG A 363 26.56 -17.32 -7.24
CA ARG A 363 27.98 -17.53 -7.00
C ARG A 363 28.44 -18.41 -8.16
N GLY A 364 29.37 -17.91 -8.98
CA GLY A 364 29.91 -18.63 -10.10
C GLY A 364 30.21 -20.10 -9.72
N VAL A 365 29.60 -21.00 -10.47
CA VAL A 365 29.83 -22.43 -10.56
C VAL A 365 30.04 -23.18 -9.24
N ARG A 366 28.98 -23.61 -8.60
CA ARG A 366 28.78 -24.97 -8.07
C ARG A 366 27.27 -25.19 -7.99
N ARG A 367 26.78 -26.19 -8.75
CA ARG A 367 25.42 -26.74 -8.64
C ARG A 367 25.29 -27.32 -7.24
N GLU A 368 24.46 -26.76 -6.40
CA GLU A 368 23.86 -27.45 -5.26
C GLU A 368 22.34 -27.23 -5.36
N GLU A 369 21.66 -28.32 -5.16
CA GLU A 369 20.24 -28.56 -5.40
C GLU A 369 19.33 -27.57 -4.68
N ASP A 370 18.35 -27.03 -5.42
CA ASP A 370 17.22 -26.27 -4.87
C ASP A 370 16.44 -27.16 -3.88
N THR A 371 16.69 -26.98 -2.61
CA THR A 371 15.88 -27.60 -1.56
C THR A 371 14.53 -26.91 -1.55
N LYS A 372 13.54 -27.53 -2.16
CA LYS A 372 12.13 -27.21 -1.94
C LYS A 372 11.83 -27.40 -0.47
N ILE A 373 11.60 -26.33 0.24
CA ILE A 373 11.07 -26.37 1.60
C ILE A 373 9.55 -26.60 1.45
N LYS A 374 9.12 -27.76 1.89
CA LYS A 374 7.71 -28.11 2.05
C LYS A 374 7.06 -27.34 3.18
#